data_a502446e94c3f60c4f880d6109301ae3
#
_entry.id   a502446e94c3f60c4f880d6109301ae3
#
_cell.length_a   1.000
_cell.length_b   1.000
_cell.length_c   1.000
_cell.angle_alpha   90.00
_cell.angle_beta   90.00
_cell.angle_gamma   90.00
#
_symmetry.space_group_name_H-M   'P 1'
#
loop_
_entity.id
_entity.type
_entity.pdbx_description
1 polymer ?
#
loop_
_entity_poly.entity_id
_entity_poly.type
_entity_poly.pdbx_seq_one_letter_code
_entity_poly.pdbx_strand_id
1 'polypeptide(L)'
;MRRLLLDATVPIYAAGRPHAMREPCTAWMEAVAQGLIKGYASTEMVQEFVFHRIRVTGDRWKSTTEAQDLSMSVILLPFDTEVLNRALALLPTVAIGGRDCVHAATALSYGIDAIVTSDKAFDTVPGLRRIDPTVQP
;
A
#
# COMPACT_ATOMS: atom_id res chain seq x y z
N MET A 1 13.11 9.44 -10.93
CA MET A 1 11.96 9.45 -10.00
C MET A 1 11.86 8.09 -9.31
N ARG A 2 11.72 8.11 -8.02
CA ARG A 2 11.64 6.87 -7.22
C ARG A 2 10.33 6.13 -7.48
N ARG A 3 10.40 4.81 -7.59
CA ARG A 3 9.26 3.91 -7.75
C ARG A 3 9.07 3.14 -6.45
N LEU A 4 7.94 3.31 -5.81
CA LEU A 4 7.65 2.71 -4.51
C LEU A 4 6.26 2.06 -4.53
N LEU A 5 6.13 0.92 -3.87
CA LEU A 5 4.81 0.36 -3.60
C LEU A 5 4.30 0.95 -2.28
N LEU A 6 3.02 1.29 -2.23
CA LEU A 6 2.36 1.76 -1.03
C LEU A 6 1.56 0.62 -0.41
N ASP A 7 1.76 0.36 0.87
CA ASP A 7 0.91 -0.51 1.66
C ASP A 7 -0.40 0.22 1.99
N ALA A 8 -1.48 -0.52 2.18
CA ALA A 8 -2.80 0.04 2.47
C ALA A 8 -2.82 0.92 3.73
N THR A 9 -1.94 0.65 4.70
CA THR A 9 -1.85 1.45 5.93
C THR A 9 -1.51 2.91 5.66
N VAL A 10 -0.78 3.21 4.57
CA VAL A 10 -0.40 4.59 4.24
C VAL A 10 -1.63 5.44 3.94
N PRO A 11 -2.48 5.13 2.95
CA PRO A 11 -3.70 5.90 2.72
C PRO A 11 -4.70 5.78 3.87
N ILE A 12 -4.73 4.65 4.57
CA ILE A 12 -5.63 4.46 5.72
C ILE A 12 -5.30 5.44 6.84
N TYR A 13 -4.04 5.58 7.24
CA TYR A 13 -3.64 6.57 8.26
C TYR A 13 -3.86 7.99 7.76
N ALA A 14 -3.54 8.28 6.52
CA ALA A 14 -3.71 9.61 5.94
C ALA A 14 -5.17 10.08 5.96
N ALA A 15 -6.12 9.17 5.69
CA ALA A 15 -7.56 9.48 5.68
C ALA A 15 -8.22 9.36 7.06
N GLY A 16 -7.52 8.84 8.06
CA GLY A 16 -8.09 8.44 9.33
C GLY A 16 -8.16 9.56 10.37
N ARG A 17 -8.47 9.15 11.61
CA ARG A 17 -8.50 10.03 12.78
C ARG A 17 -7.09 10.51 13.13
N PRO A 18 -6.96 11.56 13.97
CA PRO A 18 -5.65 11.98 14.48
C PRO A 18 -4.91 10.80 15.10
N HIS A 19 -3.69 10.59 14.65
CA HIS A 19 -2.81 9.50 15.03
C HIS A 19 -1.37 9.91 14.73
N ALA A 20 -0.40 9.34 15.44
CA ALA A 20 1.02 9.65 15.20
C ALA A 20 1.45 9.42 13.75
N MET A 21 0.83 8.43 13.07
CA MET A 21 1.15 8.08 11.67
C MET A 21 0.39 8.90 10.63
N ARG A 22 -0.62 9.66 11.02
CA ARG A 22 -1.45 10.40 10.06
C ARG A 22 -0.65 11.43 9.28
N GLU A 23 0.12 12.25 9.97
CA GLU A 23 0.89 13.33 9.34
C GLU A 23 1.99 12.78 8.43
N PRO A 24 2.83 11.82 8.87
CA PRO A 24 3.79 11.19 7.98
C PRO A 24 3.15 10.54 6.75
N CYS A 25 2.09 9.80 6.92
CA CYS A 25 1.40 9.15 5.79
C CYS A 25 0.77 10.16 4.84
N THR A 26 0.22 11.25 5.36
CA THR A 26 -0.30 12.35 4.54
C THR A 26 0.81 12.94 3.67
N ALA A 27 2.01 13.12 4.23
CA ALA A 27 3.15 13.64 3.47
C ALA A 27 3.51 12.72 2.28
N TRP A 28 3.47 11.41 2.48
CA TRP A 28 3.71 10.46 1.40
C TRP A 28 2.63 10.53 0.32
N MET A 29 1.36 10.59 0.73
CA MET A 29 0.26 10.70 -0.23
C MET A 29 0.31 12.01 -1.03
N GLU A 30 0.67 13.11 -0.38
CA GLU A 30 0.87 14.40 -1.05
C GLU A 30 2.03 14.35 -2.04
N ALA A 31 3.14 13.73 -1.69
CA ALA A 31 4.29 13.59 -2.57
C ALA A 31 3.92 12.80 -3.83
N VAL A 32 3.13 11.75 -3.68
CA VAL A 32 2.60 10.97 -4.80
C VAL A 32 1.67 11.82 -5.67
N ALA A 33 0.73 12.54 -5.04
CA ALA A 33 -0.23 13.39 -5.75
C ALA A 33 0.46 14.52 -6.53
N GLN A 34 1.56 15.05 -6.00
CA GLN A 34 2.34 16.12 -6.65
C GLN A 34 3.32 15.58 -7.71
N GLY A 35 3.40 14.28 -7.89
CA GLY A 35 4.29 13.67 -8.88
C GLY A 35 5.77 13.65 -8.48
N LEU A 36 6.09 13.89 -7.22
CA LEU A 36 7.46 13.80 -6.71
C LEU A 36 7.95 12.36 -6.59
N ILE A 37 7.02 11.44 -6.43
CA ILE A 37 7.25 10.00 -6.30
C ILE A 37 6.25 9.27 -7.18
N LYS A 38 6.69 8.19 -7.84
CA LYS A 38 5.76 7.26 -8.50
C LYS A 38 5.27 6.25 -7.48
N GLY A 39 4.06 6.46 -6.99
CA GLY A 39 3.40 5.55 -6.05
C GLY A 39 2.64 4.46 -6.79
N TYR A 40 3.08 3.23 -6.63
CA TYR A 40 2.42 2.05 -7.15
C TYR A 40 1.65 1.36 -6.04
N ALA A 41 0.58 0.67 -6.39
CA ALA A 41 -0.18 -0.12 -5.45
C ALA A 41 -0.81 -1.32 -6.14
N SER A 42 -0.98 -2.42 -5.41
CA SER A 42 -1.79 -3.51 -5.92
C SER A 42 -3.27 -3.10 -5.96
N THR A 43 -4.03 -3.66 -6.88
CA THR A 43 -5.49 -3.46 -6.91
C THR A 43 -6.13 -3.88 -5.59
N GLU A 44 -5.59 -4.90 -4.94
CA GLU A 44 -6.02 -5.38 -3.62
C GLU A 44 -5.87 -4.30 -2.54
N MET A 45 -4.89 -3.40 -2.67
CA MET A 45 -4.69 -2.31 -1.71
C MET A 45 -5.88 -1.36 -1.69
N VAL A 46 -6.43 -1.01 -2.85
CA VAL A 46 -7.58 -0.12 -2.93
C VAL A 46 -8.83 -0.80 -2.37
N GLN A 47 -9.00 -2.09 -2.62
CA GLN A 47 -10.09 -2.88 -2.05
C GLN A 47 -10.00 -2.91 -0.52
N GLU A 48 -8.82 -3.15 0.03
CA GLU A 48 -8.58 -3.13 1.47
C GLU A 48 -8.89 -1.74 2.06
N PHE A 49 -8.47 -0.68 1.39
CA PHE A 49 -8.73 0.70 1.79
C PHE A 49 -10.22 0.99 1.85
N VAL A 50 -10.99 0.69 0.80
CA VAL A 50 -12.42 1.01 0.76
C VAL A 50 -13.20 0.24 1.82
N PHE A 51 -12.89 -1.03 2.04
CA PHE A 51 -13.55 -1.82 3.07
C PHE A 51 -13.28 -1.28 4.47
N HIS A 52 -12.04 -0.88 4.73
CA HIS A 52 -11.68 -0.25 6.00
C HIS A 52 -12.46 1.05 6.20
N ARG A 53 -12.53 1.90 5.17
CA ARG A 53 -13.24 3.18 5.27
C ARG A 53 -14.73 3.00 5.50
N ILE A 54 -15.36 2.06 4.82
CA ILE A 54 -16.78 1.74 5.04
C ILE A 54 -17.00 1.29 6.48
N ARG A 55 -16.16 0.41 6.98
CA ARG A 55 -16.27 -0.12 8.35
C ARG A 55 -16.15 0.99 9.41
N VAL A 56 -15.24 1.94 9.18
CA VAL A 56 -14.97 3.02 10.16
C VAL A 56 -16.00 4.14 10.06
N THR A 57 -16.40 4.53 8.84
CA THR A 57 -17.28 5.69 8.63
C THR A 57 -18.76 5.32 8.55
N GLY A 58 -19.09 4.10 8.16
CA GLY A 58 -20.46 3.68 7.86
C GLY A 58 -21.04 4.37 6.61
N ASP A 59 -20.24 5.13 5.88
CA ASP A 59 -20.68 5.93 4.73
C ASP A 59 -20.10 5.34 3.44
N ARG A 60 -20.94 4.58 2.71
CA ARG A 60 -20.51 3.89 1.49
C ARG A 60 -20.21 4.87 0.34
N TRP A 61 -20.96 5.95 0.24
CA TRP A 61 -20.73 6.97 -0.80
C TRP A 61 -19.40 7.67 -0.61
N LYS A 62 -19.17 8.18 0.60
CA LYS A 62 -17.93 8.87 0.93
C LYS A 62 -16.73 7.95 0.76
N SER A 63 -16.81 6.72 1.27
CA SER A 63 -15.73 5.77 1.21
C SER A 63 -15.38 5.36 -0.23
N THR A 64 -16.40 5.18 -1.07
CA THR A 64 -16.21 4.88 -2.50
C THR A 64 -15.53 6.04 -3.22
N THR A 65 -15.94 7.27 -2.95
CA THR A 65 -15.31 8.46 -3.54
C THR A 65 -13.85 8.57 -3.13
N GLU A 66 -13.55 8.35 -1.85
CA GLU A 66 -12.17 8.34 -1.35
C GLU A 66 -11.32 7.27 -2.06
N ALA A 67 -11.88 6.07 -2.26
CA ALA A 67 -11.19 4.99 -2.95
C ALA A 67 -10.97 5.30 -4.45
N GLN A 68 -11.92 5.93 -5.10
CA GLN A 68 -11.77 6.36 -6.49
C GLN A 68 -10.67 7.41 -6.62
N ASP A 69 -10.62 8.38 -5.71
CA ASP A 69 -9.56 9.38 -5.68
C ASP A 69 -8.19 8.74 -5.46
N LEU A 70 -8.11 7.77 -4.54
CA LEU A 70 -6.89 7.01 -4.31
C LEU A 70 -6.45 6.29 -5.58
N SER A 71 -7.38 5.62 -6.26
CA SER A 71 -7.09 4.89 -7.50
C SER A 71 -6.51 5.79 -8.59
N MET A 72 -6.93 7.05 -8.63
CA MET A 72 -6.43 8.03 -9.60
C MET A 72 -5.07 8.60 -9.21
N SER A 73 -4.71 8.54 -7.95
CA SER A 73 -3.46 9.10 -7.42
C SER A 73 -2.27 8.15 -7.58
N VAL A 74 -2.52 6.85 -7.64
CA VAL A 74 -1.49 5.81 -7.69
C VAL A 74 -1.53 5.08 -9.02
N ILE A 75 -0.43 4.38 -9.34
CA ILE A 75 -0.39 3.48 -10.50
C ILE A 75 -0.76 2.09 -10.00
N LEU A 76 -1.92 1.60 -10.44
CA LEU A 76 -2.42 0.29 -10.01
C LEU A 76 -1.77 -0.83 -10.80
N LEU A 77 -1.39 -1.88 -10.09
CA LEU A 77 -0.84 -3.10 -10.66
C LEU A 77 -1.81 -4.25 -10.40
N PRO A 78 -2.13 -5.05 -11.41
CA PRO A 78 -3.16 -6.07 -11.30
C PRO A 78 -2.73 -7.22 -10.39
N PHE A 79 -3.71 -7.78 -9.69
CA PHE A 79 -3.57 -9.04 -8.98
C PHE A 79 -3.90 -10.17 -9.96
N ASP A 80 -2.91 -10.63 -10.70
CA ASP A 80 -3.06 -11.69 -11.68
C ASP A 80 -2.54 -13.03 -11.15
N THR A 81 -2.60 -14.07 -12.00
CA THR A 81 -2.18 -15.41 -11.62
C THR A 81 -0.69 -15.47 -11.26
N GLU A 82 0.15 -14.71 -11.94
CA GLU A 82 1.60 -14.65 -11.64
C GLU A 82 1.83 -14.08 -10.23
N VAL A 83 1.14 -13.00 -9.88
CA VAL A 83 1.21 -12.40 -8.54
C VAL A 83 0.71 -13.40 -7.50
N LEU A 84 -0.40 -14.09 -7.76
CA LEU A 84 -0.91 -15.10 -6.85
C LEU A 84 0.12 -16.20 -6.60
N ASN A 85 0.72 -16.73 -7.64
CA ASN A 85 1.72 -17.80 -7.52
C ASN A 85 2.91 -17.34 -6.70
N ARG A 86 3.36 -16.12 -6.92
CA ARG A 86 4.47 -15.55 -6.14
C ARG A 86 4.08 -15.34 -4.67
N ALA A 87 2.86 -14.86 -4.41
CA ALA A 87 2.37 -14.70 -3.05
C ALA A 87 2.32 -16.04 -2.31
N LEU A 88 1.83 -17.08 -2.97
CA LEU A 88 1.79 -18.43 -2.39
C LEU A 88 3.19 -18.98 -2.11
N ALA A 89 4.17 -18.67 -2.97
CA ALA A 89 5.56 -19.05 -2.75
C ALA A 89 6.20 -18.32 -1.57
N LEU A 90 5.82 -17.06 -1.34
CA LEU A 90 6.34 -16.26 -0.22
C LEU A 90 5.74 -16.68 1.12
N LEU A 91 4.47 -17.02 1.14
CA LEU A 91 3.68 -17.17 2.36
C LEU A 91 4.33 -18.08 3.42
N PRO A 92 4.91 -19.25 3.08
CA PRO A 92 5.56 -20.09 4.09
C PRO A 92 6.88 -19.55 4.63
N THR A 93 7.50 -18.55 3.98
CA THR A 93 8.87 -18.11 4.27
C THR A 93 8.96 -16.75 4.93
N VAL A 94 7.83 -16.03 5.05
CA VAL A 94 7.80 -14.66 5.55
C VAL A 94 6.89 -14.54 6.77
N ALA A 95 6.98 -13.40 7.48
CA ALA A 95 6.18 -13.17 8.70
C ALA A 95 4.88 -12.38 8.42
N ILE A 96 4.65 -11.93 7.19
CA ILE A 96 3.43 -11.19 6.82
C ILE A 96 2.29 -12.14 6.47
N GLY A 97 1.04 -11.66 6.63
CA GLY A 97 -0.14 -12.45 6.33
C GLY A 97 -0.49 -12.50 4.84
N GLY A 98 -1.59 -13.17 4.50
CA GLY A 98 -1.96 -13.46 3.12
C GLY A 98 -2.15 -12.24 2.24
N ARG A 99 -2.87 -11.21 2.72
CA ARG A 99 -3.08 -9.97 1.96
C ARG A 99 -1.78 -9.20 1.75
N ASP A 100 -0.96 -9.13 2.78
CA ASP A 100 0.32 -8.44 2.71
C ASP A 100 1.29 -9.18 1.78
N CYS A 101 1.20 -10.50 1.68
CA CYS A 101 1.94 -11.27 0.69
C CYS A 101 1.55 -10.88 -0.73
N VAL A 102 0.29 -10.54 -0.98
CA VAL A 102 -0.14 -10.04 -2.31
C VAL A 102 0.54 -8.71 -2.61
N HIS A 103 0.61 -7.79 -1.65
CA HIS A 103 1.31 -6.52 -1.85
C HIS A 103 2.81 -6.74 -2.14
N ALA A 104 3.47 -7.57 -1.34
CA ALA A 104 4.88 -7.89 -1.54
C ALA A 104 5.12 -8.57 -2.89
N ALA A 105 4.29 -9.56 -3.23
CA ALA A 105 4.39 -10.27 -4.49
C ALA A 105 4.16 -9.36 -5.70
N THR A 106 3.23 -8.41 -5.58
CA THR A 106 2.98 -7.40 -6.60
C THR A 106 4.24 -6.58 -6.87
N ALA A 107 4.86 -6.05 -5.80
CA ALA A 107 6.08 -5.27 -5.93
C ALA A 107 7.17 -6.08 -6.65
N LEU A 108 7.43 -7.28 -6.17
CA LEU A 108 8.49 -8.13 -6.73
C LEU A 108 8.21 -8.53 -8.18
N SER A 109 6.96 -8.83 -8.53
CA SER A 109 6.58 -9.23 -9.89
C SER A 109 6.74 -8.09 -10.90
N TYR A 110 6.62 -6.86 -10.46
CA TYR A 110 6.75 -5.68 -11.33
C TYR A 110 8.06 -4.93 -11.16
N GLY A 111 9.05 -5.56 -10.51
CA GLY A 111 10.39 -4.99 -10.40
C GLY A 111 10.48 -3.76 -9.48
N ILE A 112 9.60 -3.66 -8.50
CA ILE A 112 9.62 -2.61 -7.49
C ILE A 112 10.26 -3.19 -6.23
N ASP A 113 11.36 -2.60 -5.79
CA ASP A 113 12.19 -3.16 -4.70
C ASP A 113 11.99 -2.47 -3.36
N ALA A 114 11.03 -1.55 -3.26
CA ALA A 114 10.76 -0.83 -2.02
C ALA A 114 9.25 -0.69 -1.76
N ILE A 115 8.86 -0.82 -0.49
CA ILE A 115 7.49 -0.64 -0.03
C ILE A 115 7.46 0.34 1.15
N VAL A 116 6.51 1.27 1.11
CA VAL A 116 6.27 2.19 2.22
C VAL A 116 5.23 1.56 3.14
N THR A 117 5.64 1.20 4.35
CA THR A 117 4.77 0.60 5.35
C THR A 117 5.39 0.73 6.75
N SER A 118 4.55 0.88 7.76
CA SER A 118 4.98 0.83 9.16
C SER A 118 5.09 -0.60 9.70
N ASP A 119 4.60 -1.59 8.98
CA ASP A 119 4.63 -2.98 9.42
C ASP A 119 6.01 -3.59 9.22
N LYS A 120 6.72 -3.77 10.34
CA LYS A 120 8.09 -4.32 10.35
C LYS A 120 8.17 -5.76 9.83
N ALA A 121 7.06 -6.49 9.79
CA ALA A 121 7.05 -7.85 9.27
C ALA A 121 7.43 -7.90 7.78
N PHE A 122 7.29 -6.80 7.03
CA PHE A 122 7.77 -6.71 5.65
C PHE A 122 9.29 -6.79 5.54
N ASP A 123 10.04 -6.55 6.63
CA ASP A 123 11.49 -6.73 6.64
C ASP A 123 11.90 -8.18 6.37
N THR A 124 10.99 -9.14 6.56
CA THR A 124 11.28 -10.56 6.31
C THR A 124 11.17 -10.95 4.84
N VAL A 125 10.72 -10.06 3.96
CA VAL A 125 10.55 -10.35 2.53
C VAL A 125 11.86 -10.13 1.78
N PRO A 126 12.47 -11.18 1.21
CA PRO A 126 13.71 -11.02 0.45
C PRO A 126 13.49 -10.16 -0.81
N GLY A 127 14.41 -9.26 -1.07
CA GLY A 127 14.36 -8.41 -2.26
C GLY A 127 13.44 -7.21 -2.17
N LEU A 128 12.79 -7.00 -1.04
CA LEU A 128 11.88 -5.87 -0.82
C LEU A 128 12.36 -5.05 0.38
N ARG A 129 12.74 -3.80 0.14
CA ARG A 129 13.20 -2.89 1.19
C ARG A 129 12.00 -2.12 1.76
N ARG A 130 11.83 -2.18 3.06
CA ARG A 130 10.79 -1.42 3.74
C ARG A 130 11.27 0.01 4.01
N ILE A 131 10.41 0.97 3.71
CA ILE A 131 10.59 2.37 4.09
C ILE A 131 9.50 2.71 5.10
N ASP A 132 9.92 3.06 6.31
CA ASP A 132 8.97 3.50 7.34
C ASP A 132 8.37 4.85 6.93
N PRO A 133 7.05 5.05 7.06
CA PRO A 133 6.42 6.32 6.66
C PRO A 133 6.93 7.54 7.43
N THR A 134 7.55 7.37 8.58
CA THR A 134 8.15 8.48 9.34
C THR A 134 9.40 9.05 8.67
N VAL A 135 10.01 8.31 7.75
CA VAL A 135 11.04 8.85 6.86
C VAL A 135 10.37 9.78 5.85
N GLN A 136 10.96 10.95 5.63
CA GLN A 136 10.37 11.90 4.68
C GLN A 136 10.45 11.40 3.25
N PRO A 137 9.39 11.64 2.47
CA PRO A 137 9.35 11.20 1.08
C PRO A 137 10.40 11.85 0.20
#